data_3a520622e2b2b21a429c9ff0662d4faa
#
_entry.id   3a520622e2b2b21a429c9ff0662d4faa
#
_cell.length_a   1.000
_cell.length_b   1.000
_cell.length_c   1.000
_cell.angle_alpha   90.00
_cell.angle_beta   90.00
_cell.angle_gamma   90.00
#
_symmetry.space_group_name_H-M   'P 1'
#
loop_
_entity.id
_entity.type
_entity.pdbx_description
1 polymer ?
#
loop_
_entity_poly.entity_id
_entity_poly.type
_entity_poly.pdbx_seq_one_letter_code
_entity_poly.pdbx_strand_id
1 'polypeptide(L)'
;MYPEGNERMQKNAEFLASYIKDLTGKSLSVQAGTEGKGILLQLGGSSEKPEGYQLKVTDANVVISGPTEAGVFYGIQTLRKSIPVVQGMDIALPAVEISDYPRFSYRGAHLDVSRHFFPVDSVKRFIDMLALHNINRFHWHISDDQGWRIEIKSRPELTEIGSKRTETVIGHNTGKYDGQPYGGFYTQEEAKEIVAYAADRHITVIPEIDMPGHMQAALTAYPELGCTGGPYEVWKIWGISDDVLCAGNDETLKFIDDVLGEIIEIFPSEYIHVGGDECPKVRWKTCPKCQARIKALGIKGDKKHSAEAYLQSFIITHAEKFLNDKGRQIIGWDEILEGGLAPNSTVMSWRGESGGIEAAKQHHDVIMSPNTYLYFDYYQSKDVENEPEAIGGYLPIERVYSYEPMPKSLTPEEQKYIKGVQANLWTEYIPTFSQVECM
;
A
#
# COMPACT_ATOMS: atom_id res chain seq x y z
N MET A 1 -3.53 15.78 -28.69
CA MET A 1 -2.42 15.23 -29.49
C MET A 1 -1.29 14.80 -28.57
N TYR A 2 -0.56 13.77 -28.95
CA TYR A 2 0.56 13.20 -28.17
C TYR A 2 1.77 12.96 -29.09
N PRO A 3 3.01 12.85 -28.53
CA PRO A 3 4.21 12.60 -29.33
C PRO A 3 4.15 11.26 -30.07
N GLU A 4 4.39 11.24 -31.37
CA GLU A 4 4.40 10.05 -32.18
C GLU A 4 5.37 8.97 -31.66
N GLY A 5 4.95 7.71 -31.66
CA GLY A 5 5.77 6.58 -31.20
C GLY A 5 5.85 6.39 -29.69
N ASN A 6 5.20 7.23 -28.89
CA ASN A 6 5.19 7.11 -27.44
C ASN A 6 3.85 6.52 -26.95
N GLU A 7 3.84 5.21 -26.66
CA GLU A 7 2.63 4.49 -26.24
C GLU A 7 2.10 4.98 -24.88
N ARG A 8 2.97 5.36 -23.96
CA ARG A 8 2.54 5.86 -22.64
C ARG A 8 1.89 7.23 -22.76
N MET A 9 2.39 8.09 -23.62
CA MET A 9 1.75 9.38 -23.92
C MET A 9 0.44 9.19 -24.68
N GLN A 10 0.35 8.19 -25.56
CA GLN A 10 -0.93 7.83 -26.19
C GLN A 10 -1.96 7.45 -25.14
N LYS A 11 -1.62 6.60 -24.17
CA LYS A 11 -2.50 6.24 -23.06
C LYS A 11 -2.89 7.46 -22.21
N ASN A 12 -1.96 8.34 -21.92
CA ASN A 12 -2.25 9.60 -21.24
C ASN A 12 -3.30 10.42 -22.00
N ALA A 13 -3.18 10.52 -23.32
CA ALA A 13 -4.14 11.23 -24.16
C ALA A 13 -5.51 10.55 -24.18
N GLU A 14 -5.54 9.23 -24.23
CA GLU A 14 -6.77 8.44 -24.15
C GLU A 14 -7.49 8.62 -22.81
N PHE A 15 -6.76 8.64 -21.69
CA PHE A 15 -7.31 8.96 -20.38
C PHE A 15 -7.93 10.35 -20.37
N LEU A 16 -7.22 11.35 -20.86
CA LEU A 16 -7.73 12.71 -20.90
C LEU A 16 -9.02 12.81 -21.72
N ALA A 17 -9.05 12.20 -22.90
CA ALA A 17 -10.25 12.15 -23.74
C ALA A 17 -11.43 11.47 -23.03
N SER A 18 -11.17 10.38 -22.31
CA SER A 18 -12.18 9.69 -21.49
C SER A 18 -12.70 10.58 -20.35
N TYR A 19 -11.81 11.23 -19.61
CA TYR A 19 -12.21 12.14 -18.52
C TYR A 19 -13.10 13.29 -19.04
N ILE A 20 -12.74 13.89 -20.16
CA ILE A 20 -13.53 14.97 -20.77
C ILE A 20 -14.91 14.46 -21.21
N LYS A 21 -14.97 13.26 -21.80
CA LYS A 21 -16.23 12.64 -22.18
C LYS A 21 -17.13 12.38 -20.99
N ASP A 22 -16.58 11.84 -19.91
CA ASP A 22 -17.33 11.54 -18.68
C ASP A 22 -17.87 12.81 -18.01
N LEU A 23 -17.06 13.87 -17.97
CA LEU A 23 -17.43 15.14 -17.33
C LEU A 23 -18.42 15.96 -18.17
N THR A 24 -18.34 15.89 -19.52
CA THR A 24 -18.99 16.88 -20.40
C THR A 24 -19.86 16.26 -21.50
N GLY A 25 -19.74 14.95 -21.71
CA GLY A 25 -20.38 14.26 -22.84
C GLY A 25 -19.69 14.50 -24.20
N LYS A 26 -18.65 15.32 -24.26
CA LYS A 26 -17.94 15.67 -25.51
C LYS A 26 -16.83 14.65 -25.81
N SER A 27 -16.84 14.10 -27.01
CA SER A 27 -15.81 13.20 -27.49
C SER A 27 -14.72 13.97 -28.21
N LEU A 28 -13.46 13.76 -27.82
CA LEU A 28 -12.28 14.30 -28.48
C LEU A 28 -11.54 13.19 -29.21
N SER A 29 -11.03 13.48 -30.40
CA SER A 29 -10.15 12.56 -31.12
C SER A 29 -8.73 12.58 -30.51
N VAL A 30 -8.13 11.39 -30.43
CA VAL A 30 -6.75 11.22 -29.99
C VAL A 30 -5.87 10.99 -31.22
N GLN A 31 -4.86 11.80 -31.43
CA GLN A 31 -3.99 11.79 -32.60
C GLN A 31 -2.52 12.02 -32.23
N ALA A 32 -1.62 11.36 -32.95
CA ALA A 32 -0.21 11.69 -32.88
C ALA A 32 0.06 13.09 -33.47
N GLY A 33 0.95 13.85 -32.88
CA GLY A 33 1.33 15.19 -33.31
C GLY A 33 1.75 16.07 -32.14
N THR A 34 2.56 17.07 -32.42
CA THR A 34 3.12 17.99 -31.41
C THR A 34 2.68 19.44 -31.61
N GLU A 35 1.98 19.73 -32.68
CA GLU A 35 1.55 21.09 -33.07
C GLU A 35 0.10 21.08 -33.53
N GLY A 36 -0.58 22.20 -33.37
CA GLY A 36 -1.94 22.39 -33.82
C GLY A 36 -2.87 23.02 -32.78
N LYS A 37 -4.16 23.02 -33.10
CA LYS A 37 -5.23 23.45 -32.20
C LYS A 37 -5.72 22.30 -31.35
N GLY A 38 -6.07 22.60 -30.09
CA GLY A 38 -6.61 21.64 -29.16
C GLY A 38 -5.73 21.44 -27.92
N ILE A 39 -5.68 20.23 -27.42
CA ILE A 39 -4.85 19.90 -26.26
C ILE A 39 -3.61 19.15 -26.75
N LEU A 40 -2.45 19.69 -26.41
CA LEU A 40 -1.14 19.17 -26.78
C LEU A 40 -0.43 18.61 -25.55
N LEU A 41 -0.06 17.34 -25.59
CA LEU A 41 0.75 16.68 -24.58
C LEU A 41 2.19 16.60 -25.11
N GLN A 42 3.13 17.05 -24.28
CA GLN A 42 4.55 17.17 -24.71
C GLN A 42 5.47 16.63 -23.62
N LEU A 43 6.57 15.98 -24.02
CA LEU A 43 7.70 15.70 -23.14
C LEU A 43 8.69 16.87 -23.21
N GLY A 44 9.26 17.22 -22.04
CA GLY A 44 10.18 18.35 -21.90
C GLY A 44 9.60 19.48 -21.05
N GLY A 45 10.05 20.69 -21.28
CA GLY A 45 9.66 21.85 -20.49
C GLY A 45 10.72 22.23 -19.45
N SER A 46 10.40 23.18 -18.58
CA SER A 46 11.35 23.76 -17.63
C SER A 46 11.40 23.10 -16.26
N SER A 47 10.56 22.08 -16.00
CA SER A 47 10.60 21.38 -14.72
C SER A 47 11.83 20.47 -14.62
N GLU A 48 12.61 20.65 -13.56
CA GLU A 48 13.72 19.76 -13.21
C GLU A 48 13.29 18.54 -12.38
N LYS A 49 12.03 18.51 -11.94
CA LYS A 49 11.48 17.43 -11.13
C LYS A 49 10.86 16.37 -12.03
N PRO A 50 11.21 15.08 -11.88
CA PRO A 50 10.72 14.00 -12.76
C PRO A 50 9.20 13.90 -12.85
N GLU A 51 8.48 14.19 -11.76
CA GLU A 51 7.03 14.19 -11.72
C GLU A 51 6.41 15.60 -11.80
N GLY A 52 7.20 16.60 -12.16
CA GLY A 52 6.71 17.96 -12.37
C GLY A 52 6.05 18.12 -13.73
N TYR A 53 5.29 19.21 -13.88
CA TYR A 53 4.61 19.54 -15.13
C TYR A 53 4.36 21.04 -15.25
N GLN A 54 4.04 21.44 -16.48
CA GLN A 54 3.51 22.75 -16.82
C GLN A 54 2.18 22.58 -17.56
N LEU A 55 1.19 23.38 -17.20
CA LEU A 55 -0.10 23.47 -17.86
C LEU A 55 -0.31 24.91 -18.30
N LYS A 56 -0.46 25.13 -19.61
CA LYS A 56 -0.68 26.45 -20.18
C LYS A 56 -1.94 26.47 -21.03
N VAL A 57 -2.86 27.36 -20.67
CA VAL A 57 -4.11 27.61 -21.39
C VAL A 57 -4.02 28.97 -22.06
N THR A 58 -4.17 29.02 -23.38
CA THR A 58 -4.19 30.25 -24.20
C THR A 58 -5.40 30.19 -25.14
N ASP A 59 -5.62 31.29 -25.86
CA ASP A 59 -6.67 31.33 -26.89
C ASP A 59 -6.40 30.35 -28.05
N ALA A 60 -5.15 29.92 -28.24
CA ALA A 60 -4.76 29.02 -29.31
C ALA A 60 -4.93 27.54 -28.96
N ASN A 61 -4.52 27.16 -27.74
CA ASN A 61 -4.51 25.76 -27.33
C ASN A 61 -4.32 25.59 -25.81
N VAL A 62 -4.38 24.34 -25.38
CA VAL A 62 -3.97 23.89 -24.05
C VAL A 62 -2.72 23.03 -24.23
N VAL A 63 -1.64 23.37 -23.54
CA VAL A 63 -0.38 22.61 -23.58
C VAL A 63 -0.08 22.06 -22.21
N ILE A 64 0.11 20.75 -22.11
CA ILE A 64 0.59 20.07 -20.90
C ILE A 64 1.95 19.46 -21.22
N SER A 65 2.98 19.86 -20.48
CA SER A 65 4.35 19.38 -20.67
C SER A 65 4.97 18.94 -19.35
N GLY A 66 5.87 17.98 -19.42
CA GLY A 66 6.64 17.50 -18.29
C GLY A 66 7.85 16.70 -18.73
N PRO A 67 8.85 16.52 -17.86
CA PRO A 67 10.07 15.78 -18.20
C PRO A 67 9.82 14.27 -18.35
N THR A 68 8.71 13.76 -17.81
CA THR A 68 8.30 12.35 -17.89
C THR A 68 6.81 12.23 -18.21
N GLU A 69 6.41 11.05 -18.67
CA GLU A 69 5.01 10.74 -18.92
C GLU A 69 4.16 10.83 -17.63
N ALA A 70 4.73 10.50 -16.47
CA ALA A 70 4.06 10.65 -15.17
C ALA A 70 3.78 12.12 -14.85
N GLY A 71 4.75 13.02 -15.08
CA GLY A 71 4.57 14.45 -14.90
C GLY A 71 3.43 14.99 -15.76
N VAL A 72 3.39 14.62 -17.03
CA VAL A 72 2.28 14.98 -17.93
C VAL A 72 0.95 14.45 -17.44
N PHE A 73 0.91 13.22 -16.93
CA PHE A 73 -0.30 12.64 -16.35
C PHE A 73 -0.84 13.46 -15.17
N TYR A 74 0.02 13.97 -14.30
CA TYR A 74 -0.40 14.85 -13.20
C TYR A 74 -0.92 16.20 -13.68
N GLY A 75 -0.34 16.74 -14.76
CA GLY A 75 -0.89 17.90 -15.44
C GLY A 75 -2.29 17.64 -16.00
N ILE A 76 -2.52 16.44 -16.55
CA ILE A 76 -3.84 15.98 -17.00
C ILE A 76 -4.82 15.94 -15.82
N GLN A 77 -4.42 15.47 -14.65
CA GLN A 77 -5.30 15.43 -13.47
C GLN A 77 -5.67 16.87 -13.01
N THR A 78 -4.76 17.80 -13.10
CA THR A 78 -5.04 19.21 -12.81
C THR A 78 -6.06 19.80 -13.80
N LEU A 79 -5.88 19.56 -15.08
CA LEU A 79 -6.85 19.97 -16.10
C LEU A 79 -8.21 19.32 -15.87
N ARG A 80 -8.25 18.01 -15.59
CA ARG A 80 -9.47 17.24 -15.26
C ARG A 80 -10.28 17.90 -14.15
N LYS A 81 -9.60 18.31 -13.07
CA LYS A 81 -10.25 18.95 -11.90
C LYS A 81 -10.71 20.39 -12.21
N SER A 82 -10.17 21.00 -13.25
CA SER A 82 -10.57 22.36 -13.68
C SER A 82 -11.79 22.37 -14.58
N ILE A 83 -12.20 21.21 -15.10
CA ILE A 83 -13.34 21.10 -16.01
C ILE A 83 -14.61 20.90 -15.19
N PRO A 84 -15.64 21.74 -15.36
CA PRO A 84 -16.91 21.56 -14.64
C PRO A 84 -17.66 20.30 -15.11
N VAL A 85 -18.39 19.69 -14.20
CA VAL A 85 -19.28 18.56 -14.52
C VAL A 85 -20.54 19.11 -15.16
N VAL A 86 -20.57 19.18 -16.48
CA VAL A 86 -21.70 19.70 -17.26
C VAL A 86 -21.87 18.87 -18.53
N GLN A 87 -23.11 18.54 -18.87
CA GLN A 87 -23.39 17.74 -20.05
C GLN A 87 -23.85 18.63 -21.23
N GLY A 88 -23.17 18.47 -22.37
CA GLY A 88 -23.57 19.10 -23.63
C GLY A 88 -23.34 20.61 -23.73
N MET A 89 -22.76 21.24 -22.73
CA MET A 89 -22.46 22.69 -22.76
C MET A 89 -21.05 22.96 -23.26
N ASP A 90 -20.84 24.15 -23.82
CA ASP A 90 -19.49 24.62 -24.13
C ASP A 90 -18.74 25.00 -22.87
N ILE A 91 -17.47 24.61 -22.81
CA ILE A 91 -16.61 24.87 -21.67
C ILE A 91 -15.59 25.91 -22.04
N ALA A 92 -15.51 26.96 -21.25
CA ALA A 92 -14.45 27.95 -21.33
C ALA A 92 -13.51 27.76 -20.14
N LEU A 93 -12.22 27.65 -20.45
CA LEU A 93 -11.16 27.64 -19.45
C LEU A 93 -10.50 29.03 -19.41
N PRO A 94 -10.21 29.59 -18.24
CA PRO A 94 -9.46 30.84 -18.17
C PRO A 94 -8.04 30.65 -18.70
N ALA A 95 -7.49 31.69 -19.33
CA ALA A 95 -6.08 31.71 -19.68
C ALA A 95 -5.24 31.63 -18.39
N VAL A 96 -4.37 30.63 -18.30
CA VAL A 96 -3.60 30.37 -17.10
C VAL A 96 -2.29 29.67 -17.45
N GLU A 97 -1.30 29.88 -16.62
CA GLU A 97 -0.05 29.11 -16.64
C GLU A 97 0.21 28.55 -15.25
N ILE A 98 0.33 27.23 -15.16
CA ILE A 98 0.57 26.48 -13.92
C ILE A 98 1.87 25.72 -14.07
N SER A 99 2.76 25.86 -13.09
CA SER A 99 3.95 25.03 -12.94
C SER A 99 3.92 24.41 -11.56
N ASP A 100 3.95 23.08 -11.50
CA ASP A 100 3.80 22.37 -10.24
C ASP A 100 4.60 21.06 -10.25
N TYR A 101 4.88 20.56 -9.06
CA TYR A 101 5.53 19.27 -8.86
C TYR A 101 5.18 18.70 -7.46
N PRO A 102 5.20 17.36 -7.29
CA PRO A 102 4.97 16.76 -5.98
C PRO A 102 6.10 17.09 -5.01
N ARG A 103 5.75 17.41 -3.77
CA ARG A 103 6.73 17.63 -2.70
C ARG A 103 7.49 16.36 -2.34
N PHE A 104 6.79 15.21 -2.34
CA PHE A 104 7.34 13.90 -1.97
C PHE A 104 7.27 12.93 -3.15
N SER A 105 8.32 12.12 -3.28
CA SER A 105 8.39 11.07 -4.31
C SER A 105 7.50 9.86 -4.00
N TYR A 106 7.17 9.62 -2.73
CA TYR A 106 6.27 8.57 -2.30
C TYR A 106 4.96 9.19 -1.79
N ARG A 107 3.88 8.89 -2.48
CA ARG A 107 2.54 9.32 -2.11
C ARG A 107 1.66 8.08 -2.16
N GLY A 108 1.40 7.50 -1.00
CA GLY A 108 0.79 6.17 -0.87
C GLY A 108 -0.63 6.18 -0.37
N ALA A 109 -1.35 5.14 -0.76
CA ALA A 109 -2.59 4.73 -0.14
C ALA A 109 -2.61 3.21 -0.04
N HIS A 110 -3.10 2.70 1.09
CA HIS A 110 -3.16 1.29 1.42
C HIS A 110 -4.61 0.82 1.43
N LEU A 111 -4.83 -0.40 0.95
CA LEU A 111 -6.10 -1.10 1.06
C LEU A 111 -5.86 -2.51 1.62
N ASP A 112 -6.53 -2.81 2.72
CA ASP A 112 -6.63 -4.14 3.31
C ASP A 112 -7.72 -4.93 2.58
N VAL A 113 -7.34 -6.04 1.93
CA VAL A 113 -8.29 -6.96 1.27
C VAL A 113 -8.41 -8.28 2.02
N SER A 114 -7.75 -8.40 3.16
CA SER A 114 -7.77 -9.61 4.00
C SER A 114 -8.95 -9.64 4.94
N ARG A 115 -9.18 -8.56 5.69
CA ARG A 115 -10.31 -8.50 6.63
C ARG A 115 -11.63 -8.52 5.87
N HIS A 116 -11.72 -7.75 4.79
CA HIS A 116 -12.77 -7.90 3.79
C HIS A 116 -12.17 -7.93 2.39
N PHE A 117 -12.65 -8.86 1.59
CA PHE A 117 -12.18 -9.07 0.23
C PHE A 117 -12.92 -8.18 -0.77
N PHE A 118 -12.18 -7.58 -1.68
CA PHE A 118 -12.74 -6.77 -2.77
C PHE A 118 -12.31 -7.36 -4.12
N PRO A 119 -13.26 -7.63 -5.04
CA PRO A 119 -12.92 -8.20 -6.35
C PRO A 119 -12.11 -7.25 -7.21
N VAL A 120 -11.55 -7.77 -8.29
CA VAL A 120 -10.66 -7.04 -9.22
C VAL A 120 -11.26 -5.69 -9.65
N ASP A 121 -12.53 -5.64 -10.03
CA ASP A 121 -13.16 -4.40 -10.50
C ASP A 121 -13.21 -3.32 -9.40
N SER A 122 -13.43 -3.72 -8.15
CA SER A 122 -13.39 -2.79 -7.01
C SER A 122 -11.98 -2.25 -6.78
N VAL A 123 -10.96 -3.10 -6.86
CA VAL A 123 -9.55 -2.67 -6.75
C VAL A 123 -9.17 -1.71 -7.86
N LYS A 124 -9.63 -1.95 -9.09
CA LYS A 124 -9.45 -1.01 -10.21
C LYS A 124 -10.10 0.35 -9.93
N ARG A 125 -11.30 0.37 -9.37
CA ARG A 125 -11.97 1.62 -8.97
C ARG A 125 -11.18 2.36 -7.89
N PHE A 126 -10.60 1.64 -6.93
CA PHE A 126 -9.71 2.22 -5.93
C PHE A 126 -8.49 2.88 -6.59
N ILE A 127 -7.86 2.20 -7.55
CA ILE A 127 -6.75 2.74 -8.34
C ILE A 127 -7.16 4.00 -9.10
N ASP A 128 -8.36 4.05 -9.68
CA ASP A 128 -8.88 5.23 -10.36
C ASP A 128 -9.00 6.43 -9.42
N MET A 129 -9.45 6.21 -8.19
CA MET A 129 -9.50 7.26 -7.16
C MET A 129 -8.08 7.74 -6.81
N LEU A 130 -7.13 6.84 -6.68
CA LEU A 130 -5.73 7.21 -6.42
C LEU A 130 -5.16 8.08 -7.54
N ALA A 131 -5.43 7.72 -8.79
CA ALA A 131 -4.99 8.49 -9.96
C ALA A 131 -5.53 9.92 -9.94
N LEU A 132 -6.81 10.09 -9.59
CA LEU A 132 -7.42 11.42 -9.46
C LEU A 132 -6.68 12.30 -8.44
N HIS A 133 -6.13 11.71 -7.40
CA HIS A 133 -5.46 12.42 -6.30
C HIS A 133 -3.94 12.45 -6.40
N ASN A 134 -3.37 12.10 -7.54
CA ASN A 134 -1.91 12.09 -7.80
C ASN A 134 -1.13 11.16 -6.85
N ILE A 135 -1.78 10.14 -6.33
CA ILE A 135 -1.14 9.08 -5.58
C ILE A 135 -0.37 8.19 -6.56
N ASN A 136 0.88 7.85 -6.21
CA ASN A 136 1.75 7.07 -7.10
C ASN A 136 2.15 5.70 -6.53
N ARG A 137 1.69 5.37 -5.34
CA ARG A 137 1.94 4.07 -4.69
C ARG A 137 0.64 3.50 -4.14
N PHE A 138 0.35 2.27 -4.52
CA PHE A 138 -0.74 1.49 -3.96
C PHE A 138 -0.15 0.35 -3.12
N HIS A 139 -0.26 0.46 -1.80
CA HIS A 139 0.13 -0.58 -0.86
C HIS A 139 -1.02 -1.57 -0.71
N TRP A 140 -0.84 -2.78 -1.22
CA TRP A 140 -1.86 -3.81 -1.26
C TRP A 140 -1.60 -4.85 -0.18
N HIS A 141 -2.41 -4.82 0.88
CA HIS A 141 -2.31 -5.72 2.03
C HIS A 141 -3.10 -7.00 1.74
N ILE A 142 -2.40 -8.03 1.25
CA ILE A 142 -2.99 -9.23 0.63
C ILE A 142 -2.87 -10.50 1.46
N SER A 143 -2.39 -10.39 2.68
CA SER A 143 -2.34 -11.50 3.65
C SER A 143 -2.51 -10.99 5.06
N ASP A 144 -3.30 -11.70 5.86
CA ASP A 144 -3.50 -11.42 7.28
C ASP A 144 -4.15 -12.63 7.97
N ASP A 145 -4.42 -12.51 9.26
CA ASP A 145 -5.01 -13.57 10.08
C ASP A 145 -6.36 -14.08 9.58
N GLN A 146 -7.16 -13.18 8.95
CA GLN A 146 -8.53 -13.44 8.55
C GLN A 146 -8.69 -13.86 7.09
N GLY A 147 -7.60 -13.91 6.34
CA GLY A 147 -7.61 -14.38 4.97
C GLY A 147 -6.30 -14.17 4.22
N TRP A 148 -5.89 -15.17 3.49
CA TRP A 148 -4.79 -15.11 2.53
C TRP A 148 -5.36 -14.87 1.13
N ARG A 149 -4.93 -13.82 0.43
CA ARG A 149 -5.65 -13.35 -0.77
C ARG A 149 -4.91 -13.50 -2.08
N ILE A 150 -3.68 -14.00 -2.07
CA ILE A 150 -2.88 -14.16 -3.30
C ILE A 150 -2.53 -15.62 -3.55
N GLU A 151 -2.81 -16.11 -4.77
CA GLU A 151 -2.40 -17.44 -5.20
C GLU A 151 -0.88 -17.57 -5.20
N ILE A 152 -0.37 -18.60 -4.54
CA ILE A 152 1.02 -19.04 -4.56
C ILE A 152 1.04 -20.48 -5.06
N LYS A 153 1.56 -20.68 -6.27
CA LYS A 153 1.44 -21.98 -6.96
C LYS A 153 2.22 -23.10 -6.26
N SER A 154 3.36 -22.77 -5.65
CA SER A 154 4.15 -23.72 -4.86
C SER A 154 3.53 -24.04 -3.49
N ARG A 155 2.57 -23.25 -3.06
CA ARG A 155 1.86 -23.37 -1.77
C ARG A 155 0.36 -23.22 -1.97
N PRO A 156 -0.29 -24.15 -2.71
CA PRO A 156 -1.68 -23.98 -3.16
C PRO A 156 -2.70 -23.91 -2.03
N GLU A 157 -2.44 -24.55 -0.89
CA GLU A 157 -3.33 -24.51 0.27
C GLU A 157 -3.47 -23.13 0.89
N LEU A 158 -2.54 -22.20 0.61
CA LEU A 158 -2.66 -20.80 1.08
C LEU A 158 -3.98 -20.17 0.61
N THR A 159 -4.41 -20.44 -0.62
CA THR A 159 -5.70 -19.96 -1.12
C THR A 159 -6.81 -20.98 -1.02
N GLU A 160 -6.53 -22.27 -1.20
CA GLU A 160 -7.55 -23.32 -1.08
C GLU A 160 -8.16 -23.37 0.33
N ILE A 161 -7.34 -23.17 1.35
CA ILE A 161 -7.72 -23.21 2.76
C ILE A 161 -7.68 -21.80 3.38
N GLY A 162 -6.57 -21.10 3.22
CA GLY A 162 -6.30 -19.85 3.91
C GLY A 162 -7.14 -18.66 3.44
N SER A 163 -7.80 -18.75 2.29
CA SER A 163 -8.66 -17.67 1.79
C SER A 163 -10.08 -17.69 2.34
N LYS A 164 -10.43 -18.68 3.18
CA LYS A 164 -11.79 -18.93 3.63
C LYS A 164 -11.88 -18.98 5.14
N ARG A 165 -12.82 -18.25 5.72
CA ARG A 165 -13.22 -18.39 7.13
C ARG A 165 -14.66 -18.87 7.25
N THR A 166 -14.97 -19.56 8.33
CA THR A 166 -16.29 -20.21 8.51
C THR A 166 -17.40 -19.21 8.78
N GLU A 167 -17.06 -18.10 9.42
CA GLU A 167 -17.99 -17.03 9.82
C GLU A 167 -17.17 -15.79 10.19
N THR A 168 -17.84 -14.69 10.48
CA THR A 168 -17.21 -13.45 10.93
C THR A 168 -17.89 -12.95 12.20
N VAL A 169 -17.10 -12.46 13.15
CA VAL A 169 -17.61 -11.86 14.39
C VAL A 169 -18.47 -10.63 14.08
N ILE A 170 -19.53 -10.46 14.86
CA ILE A 170 -20.39 -9.28 14.81
C ILE A 170 -19.85 -8.23 15.78
N GLY A 171 -19.72 -6.99 15.32
CA GLY A 171 -19.28 -5.87 16.16
C GLY A 171 -17.87 -6.03 16.71
N HIS A 172 -17.59 -5.34 17.80
CA HIS A 172 -16.27 -5.34 18.45
C HIS A 172 -16.04 -6.62 19.27
N ASN A 173 -15.84 -7.74 18.57
CA ASN A 173 -15.55 -9.05 19.18
C ASN A 173 -16.57 -9.45 20.26
N THR A 174 -17.85 -9.33 19.94
CA THR A 174 -18.96 -9.57 20.88
C THR A 174 -19.11 -11.03 21.32
N GLY A 175 -18.39 -11.97 20.69
CA GLY A 175 -18.60 -13.41 20.85
C GLY A 175 -19.80 -13.94 20.08
N LYS A 176 -20.48 -13.10 19.30
CA LYS A 176 -21.56 -13.47 18.38
C LYS A 176 -21.02 -13.44 16.95
N TYR A 177 -21.49 -14.36 16.12
CA TYR A 177 -21.02 -14.55 14.76
C TYR A 177 -22.17 -14.53 13.77
N ASP A 178 -21.89 -14.16 12.52
CA ASP A 178 -22.89 -14.08 11.48
C ASP A 178 -23.27 -15.44 10.87
N GLY A 179 -22.52 -16.50 11.15
CA GLY A 179 -22.75 -17.85 10.63
C GLY A 179 -22.59 -17.95 9.11
N GLN A 180 -21.98 -16.96 8.45
CA GLN A 180 -21.83 -16.93 7.00
C GLN A 180 -20.39 -17.20 6.61
N PRO A 181 -20.11 -18.26 5.81
CA PRO A 181 -18.80 -18.47 5.25
C PRO A 181 -18.37 -17.26 4.41
N TYR A 182 -17.10 -16.88 4.54
CA TYR A 182 -16.53 -15.73 3.85
C TYR A 182 -15.19 -16.09 3.23
N GLY A 183 -14.93 -15.62 2.03
CA GLY A 183 -13.67 -15.88 1.34
C GLY A 183 -13.51 -15.14 0.05
N GLY A 184 -12.39 -15.37 -0.58
CA GLY A 184 -12.01 -14.81 -1.87
C GLY A 184 -10.50 -14.71 -1.97
N PHE A 185 -9.98 -14.73 -3.17
CA PHE A 185 -8.57 -14.53 -3.46
C PHE A 185 -8.38 -14.07 -4.91
N TYR A 186 -7.20 -13.56 -5.18
CA TYR A 186 -6.77 -13.22 -6.53
C TYR A 186 -5.87 -14.33 -7.07
N THR A 187 -6.12 -14.74 -8.31
CA THR A 187 -5.15 -15.52 -9.07
C THR A 187 -3.92 -14.65 -9.38
N GLN A 188 -2.80 -15.27 -9.70
CA GLN A 188 -1.62 -14.50 -10.11
C GLN A 188 -1.89 -13.68 -11.36
N GLU A 189 -2.69 -14.18 -12.29
CA GLU A 189 -3.08 -13.45 -13.51
C GLU A 189 -3.93 -12.22 -13.17
N GLU A 190 -4.88 -12.35 -12.25
CA GLU A 190 -5.68 -11.22 -11.77
C GLU A 190 -4.80 -10.16 -11.07
N ALA A 191 -3.82 -10.59 -10.27
CA ALA A 191 -2.88 -9.67 -9.64
C ALA A 191 -2.02 -8.93 -10.67
N LYS A 192 -1.53 -9.62 -11.71
CA LYS A 192 -0.80 -9.01 -12.81
C LYS A 192 -1.65 -8.01 -13.60
N GLU A 193 -2.93 -8.30 -13.77
CA GLU A 193 -3.90 -7.39 -14.39
C GLU A 193 -4.03 -6.09 -13.59
N ILE A 194 -4.11 -6.18 -12.26
CA ILE A 194 -4.12 -5.02 -11.35
C ILE A 194 -2.82 -4.22 -11.46
N VAL A 195 -1.68 -4.89 -11.48
CA VAL A 195 -0.37 -4.25 -11.65
C VAL A 195 -0.30 -3.45 -12.95
N ALA A 196 -0.73 -4.03 -14.05
CA ALA A 196 -0.74 -3.39 -15.36
C ALA A 196 -1.72 -2.20 -15.41
N TYR A 197 -2.91 -2.37 -14.84
CA TYR A 197 -3.93 -1.32 -14.73
C TYR A 197 -3.42 -0.10 -13.96
N ALA A 198 -2.74 -0.33 -12.85
CA ALA A 198 -2.10 0.71 -12.05
C ALA A 198 -0.94 1.39 -12.80
N ALA A 199 -0.09 0.60 -13.46
CA ALA A 199 1.07 1.09 -14.20
C ALA A 199 0.66 2.04 -15.34
N ASP A 200 -0.44 1.77 -16.01
CA ASP A 200 -1.00 2.66 -17.04
C ASP A 200 -1.35 4.05 -16.48
N ARG A 201 -1.62 4.14 -15.18
CA ARG A 201 -1.94 5.36 -14.43
C ARG A 201 -0.75 5.88 -13.60
N HIS A 202 0.46 5.41 -13.91
CA HIS A 202 1.70 5.79 -13.21
C HIS A 202 1.67 5.49 -11.71
N ILE A 203 0.98 4.42 -11.32
CA ILE A 203 0.89 3.92 -9.95
C ILE A 203 1.62 2.58 -9.86
N THR A 204 2.54 2.49 -8.91
CA THR A 204 3.23 1.24 -8.58
C THR A 204 2.47 0.51 -7.48
N VAL A 205 2.16 -0.76 -7.70
CA VAL A 205 1.56 -1.62 -6.67
C VAL A 205 2.66 -2.22 -5.81
N ILE A 206 2.62 -1.94 -4.50
CA ILE A 206 3.52 -2.52 -3.51
C ILE A 206 2.76 -3.60 -2.75
N PRO A 207 3.07 -4.89 -2.96
CA PRO A 207 2.42 -5.95 -2.22
C PRO A 207 2.95 -6.04 -0.80
N GLU A 208 2.10 -6.42 0.14
CA GLU A 208 2.51 -6.79 1.48
C GLU A 208 2.19 -8.26 1.76
N ILE A 209 3.22 -9.01 2.13
CA ILE A 209 3.11 -10.30 2.82
C ILE A 209 3.60 -10.06 4.24
N ASP A 210 2.67 -9.95 5.17
CA ASP A 210 2.98 -9.67 6.56
C ASP A 210 3.63 -10.87 7.24
N MET A 211 4.71 -10.64 7.97
CA MET A 211 5.48 -11.67 8.67
C MET A 211 6.28 -11.07 9.85
N PRO A 212 6.58 -11.85 10.89
CA PRO A 212 6.14 -13.21 11.14
C PRO A 212 4.78 -13.32 11.84
N GLY A 213 4.21 -12.20 12.31
CA GLY A 213 2.85 -12.08 12.83
C GLY A 213 1.82 -11.99 11.71
N HIS A 214 0.54 -11.91 12.06
CA HIS A 214 -0.58 -11.82 11.11
C HIS A 214 -0.60 -12.96 10.08
N MET A 215 -0.23 -14.17 10.50
CA MET A 215 -0.06 -15.35 9.66
C MET A 215 -1.04 -16.50 10.00
N GLN A 216 -2.10 -16.22 10.74
CA GLN A 216 -3.06 -17.26 11.17
C GLN A 216 -3.67 -18.00 9.97
N ALA A 217 -4.03 -17.31 8.91
CA ALA A 217 -4.57 -17.94 7.70
C ALA A 217 -3.55 -18.88 7.04
N ALA A 218 -2.28 -18.47 6.95
CA ALA A 218 -1.21 -19.31 6.42
C ALA A 218 -0.95 -20.52 7.34
N LEU A 219 -0.99 -20.36 8.66
CA LEU A 219 -0.82 -21.44 9.62
C LEU A 219 -1.97 -22.45 9.55
N THR A 220 -3.17 -22.00 9.20
CA THR A 220 -4.30 -22.91 8.98
C THR A 220 -4.04 -23.81 7.77
N ALA A 221 -3.44 -23.27 6.72
CA ALA A 221 -3.06 -24.02 5.53
C ALA A 221 -1.85 -24.94 5.77
N TYR A 222 -0.86 -24.48 6.52
CA TYR A 222 0.41 -25.18 6.80
C TYR A 222 0.71 -25.14 8.30
N PRO A 223 0.02 -25.99 9.11
CA PRO A 223 0.13 -25.92 10.57
C PRO A 223 1.53 -26.18 11.13
N GLU A 224 2.36 -26.89 10.39
CA GLU A 224 3.75 -27.18 10.75
C GLU A 224 4.64 -25.92 10.84
N LEU A 225 4.20 -24.80 10.25
CA LEU A 225 4.92 -23.52 10.31
C LEU A 225 4.69 -22.76 11.62
N GLY A 226 3.73 -23.18 12.43
CA GLY A 226 3.46 -22.60 13.74
C GLY A 226 4.18 -23.34 14.86
N CYS A 227 4.45 -22.66 15.97
CA CYS A 227 5.17 -23.23 17.11
C CYS A 227 4.45 -24.42 17.75
N THR A 228 3.12 -24.42 17.74
CA THR A 228 2.31 -25.50 18.36
C THR A 228 2.01 -26.64 17.40
N GLY A 229 2.21 -26.48 16.10
CA GLY A 229 1.85 -27.45 15.07
C GLY A 229 0.35 -27.54 14.78
N GLY A 230 -0.46 -26.69 15.38
CA GLY A 230 -1.89 -26.64 15.16
C GLY A 230 -2.70 -27.71 15.89
N PRO A 231 -3.94 -27.96 15.45
CA PRO A 231 -4.60 -27.34 14.29
C PRO A 231 -4.93 -25.86 14.52
N TYR A 232 -4.99 -25.11 13.44
CA TYR A 232 -5.38 -23.69 13.44
C TYR A 232 -6.64 -23.50 12.61
N GLU A 233 -7.33 -22.39 12.86
CA GLU A 233 -8.50 -21.95 12.09
C GLU A 233 -8.19 -20.55 11.52
N VAL A 234 -8.59 -20.28 10.27
CA VAL A 234 -8.55 -18.92 9.72
C VAL A 234 -9.35 -18.02 10.66
N TRP A 235 -8.73 -16.94 11.10
CA TRP A 235 -9.31 -16.14 12.17
C TRP A 235 -10.61 -15.48 11.73
N LYS A 236 -11.57 -15.48 12.61
CA LYS A 236 -12.93 -14.96 12.39
C LYS A 236 -13.28 -13.79 13.31
N ILE A 237 -12.29 -13.34 14.08
CA ILE A 237 -12.37 -12.16 14.97
C ILE A 237 -11.33 -11.12 14.57
N TRP A 238 -11.42 -9.95 15.16
CA TRP A 238 -10.49 -8.85 14.93
C TRP A 238 -9.43 -8.79 16.04
N GLY A 239 -8.25 -8.30 15.72
CA GLY A 239 -7.16 -8.12 16.67
C GLY A 239 -5.87 -8.83 16.26
N ILE A 240 -5.08 -9.23 17.25
CA ILE A 240 -3.73 -9.79 17.09
C ILE A 240 -3.73 -11.24 17.59
N SER A 241 -3.40 -12.19 16.71
CA SER A 241 -3.25 -13.60 17.09
C SER A 241 -1.91 -13.86 17.77
N ASP A 242 -1.91 -14.66 18.82
CA ASP A 242 -0.68 -15.15 19.44
C ASP A 242 0.09 -16.15 18.56
N ASP A 243 -0.59 -16.78 17.61
CA ASP A 243 0.00 -17.76 16.72
C ASP A 243 0.64 -17.08 15.51
N VAL A 244 1.95 -17.19 15.43
CA VAL A 244 2.80 -16.57 14.42
C VAL A 244 3.73 -17.62 13.80
N LEU A 245 4.44 -17.29 12.73
CA LEU A 245 5.43 -18.19 12.15
C LEU A 245 6.47 -18.60 13.19
N CYS A 246 6.80 -19.89 13.24
CA CYS A 246 7.84 -20.41 14.13
C CYS A 246 9.22 -19.98 13.62
N ALA A 247 9.87 -19.05 14.31
CA ALA A 247 11.16 -18.53 13.92
C ALA A 247 12.32 -19.52 14.09
N GLY A 248 12.09 -20.64 14.79
CA GLY A 248 13.08 -21.70 14.96
C GLY A 248 12.97 -22.85 13.96
N ASN A 249 11.97 -22.81 13.08
CA ASN A 249 11.75 -23.85 12.09
C ASN A 249 12.36 -23.46 10.74
N ASP A 250 13.25 -24.27 10.20
CA ASP A 250 13.88 -24.02 8.89
C ASP A 250 12.84 -24.02 7.75
N GLU A 251 11.75 -24.78 7.88
CA GLU A 251 10.65 -24.74 6.91
C GLU A 251 9.98 -23.38 6.84
N THR A 252 10.01 -22.60 7.90
CA THR A 252 9.52 -21.20 7.90
C THR A 252 10.35 -20.35 6.94
N LEU A 253 11.69 -20.50 6.96
CA LEU A 253 12.56 -19.74 6.07
C LEU A 253 12.33 -20.13 4.61
N LYS A 254 12.15 -21.42 4.34
CA LYS A 254 11.81 -21.93 3.01
C LYS A 254 10.44 -21.43 2.55
N PHE A 255 9.45 -21.42 3.42
CA PHE A 255 8.14 -20.86 3.14
C PHE A 255 8.22 -19.37 2.73
N ILE A 256 8.98 -18.58 3.48
CA ILE A 256 9.20 -17.17 3.16
C ILE A 256 9.83 -17.03 1.77
N ASP A 257 10.85 -17.81 1.46
CA ASP A 257 11.54 -17.78 0.16
C ASP A 257 10.60 -18.20 -0.98
N ASP A 258 9.83 -19.25 -0.79
CA ASP A 258 8.86 -19.74 -1.79
C ASP A 258 7.80 -18.66 -2.10
N VAL A 259 7.24 -18.04 -1.07
CA VAL A 259 6.21 -17.01 -1.22
C VAL A 259 6.79 -15.76 -1.86
N LEU A 260 7.87 -15.22 -1.31
CA LEU A 260 8.48 -13.99 -1.84
C LEU A 260 9.03 -14.20 -3.26
N GLY A 261 9.52 -15.39 -3.59
CA GLY A 261 9.96 -15.73 -4.93
C GLY A 261 8.86 -15.61 -5.98
N GLU A 262 7.64 -16.01 -5.65
CA GLU A 262 6.49 -15.86 -6.55
C GLU A 262 5.94 -14.42 -6.54
N ILE A 263 5.95 -13.75 -5.40
CA ILE A 263 5.52 -12.35 -5.28
C ILE A 263 6.33 -11.44 -6.19
N ILE A 264 7.64 -11.58 -6.24
CA ILE A 264 8.48 -10.73 -7.10
C ILE A 264 8.31 -10.99 -8.60
N GLU A 265 7.81 -12.16 -8.99
CA GLU A 265 7.45 -12.45 -10.38
C GLU A 265 6.13 -11.77 -10.80
N ILE A 266 5.22 -11.59 -9.85
CA ILE A 266 3.93 -10.93 -10.08
C ILE A 266 4.10 -9.40 -10.05
N PHE A 267 4.84 -8.89 -9.08
CA PHE A 267 4.96 -7.46 -8.78
C PHE A 267 6.35 -6.95 -9.15
N PRO A 268 6.46 -6.06 -10.15
CA PRO A 268 7.74 -5.47 -10.56
C PRO A 268 8.22 -4.35 -9.64
N SER A 269 7.49 -4.01 -8.58
CA SER A 269 7.84 -2.97 -7.63
C SER A 269 9.24 -3.14 -7.07
N GLU A 270 10.00 -2.06 -7.00
CA GLU A 270 11.26 -2.03 -6.26
C GLU A 270 11.06 -2.41 -4.79
N TYR A 271 9.95 -1.96 -4.20
CA TYR A 271 9.61 -2.24 -2.81
C TYR A 271 8.67 -3.43 -2.67
N ILE A 272 8.99 -4.30 -1.71
CA ILE A 272 8.11 -5.36 -1.21
C ILE A 272 7.92 -5.10 0.28
N HIS A 273 6.67 -4.97 0.72
CA HIS A 273 6.36 -4.75 2.13
C HIS A 273 6.28 -6.11 2.84
N VAL A 274 7.05 -6.28 3.91
CA VAL A 274 7.13 -7.53 4.66
C VAL A 274 6.42 -7.46 6.02
N GLY A 275 5.70 -6.38 6.29
CA GLY A 275 4.97 -6.19 7.53
C GLY A 275 5.88 -5.96 8.74
N GLY A 276 5.92 -6.91 9.64
CA GLY A 276 6.75 -6.88 10.85
C GLY A 276 6.03 -6.34 12.08
N ASP A 277 4.77 -5.96 11.94
CA ASP A 277 3.96 -5.39 13.02
C ASP A 277 3.35 -6.46 13.92
N GLU A 278 3.06 -6.04 15.13
CA GLU A 278 2.20 -6.73 16.10
C GLU A 278 2.47 -8.25 16.21
N CYS A 279 3.74 -8.63 16.26
CA CYS A 279 4.14 -10.04 16.40
C CYS A 279 4.31 -10.39 17.88
N PRO A 280 3.33 -11.08 18.52
CA PRO A 280 3.48 -11.53 19.89
C PRO A 280 4.62 -12.55 20.03
N LYS A 281 5.33 -12.47 21.16
CA LYS A 281 6.47 -13.34 21.43
C LYS A 281 6.12 -14.51 22.35
N VAL A 282 4.88 -14.63 22.75
CA VAL A 282 4.44 -15.60 23.77
C VAL A 282 4.71 -17.04 23.34
N ARG A 283 4.47 -17.39 22.07
CA ARG A 283 4.74 -18.73 21.56
C ARG A 283 6.25 -19.01 21.47
N TRP A 284 7.02 -18.03 21.01
CA TRP A 284 8.47 -18.19 20.88
C TRP A 284 9.17 -18.42 22.20
N LYS A 285 8.68 -17.81 23.29
CA LYS A 285 9.27 -17.93 24.63
C LYS A 285 9.25 -19.37 25.14
N THR A 286 8.27 -20.15 24.74
CA THR A 286 8.10 -21.54 25.19
C THR A 286 8.37 -22.57 24.09
N CYS A 287 8.63 -22.13 22.86
CA CYS A 287 8.90 -23.04 21.75
C CYS A 287 10.34 -23.55 21.78
N PRO A 288 10.56 -24.87 21.87
CA PRO A 288 11.91 -25.44 21.90
C PRO A 288 12.74 -25.09 20.66
N LYS A 289 12.10 -25.04 19.48
CA LYS A 289 12.77 -24.68 18.21
C LYS A 289 13.24 -23.22 18.20
N CYS A 290 12.37 -22.30 18.64
CA CYS A 290 12.72 -20.88 18.72
C CYS A 290 13.83 -20.64 19.74
N GLN A 291 13.76 -21.27 20.92
CA GLN A 291 14.81 -21.14 21.93
C GLN A 291 16.13 -21.77 21.48
N ALA A 292 16.09 -22.89 20.75
CA ALA A 292 17.28 -23.47 20.14
C ALA A 292 17.92 -22.54 19.08
N ARG A 293 17.09 -21.86 18.27
CA ARG A 293 17.55 -20.87 17.28
C ARG A 293 18.24 -19.69 17.97
N ILE A 294 17.61 -19.14 19.02
CA ILE A 294 18.20 -18.07 19.83
C ILE A 294 19.59 -18.47 20.33
N LYS A 295 19.70 -19.67 20.89
CA LYS A 295 20.98 -20.20 21.40
C LYS A 295 22.01 -20.38 20.27
N ALA A 296 21.60 -20.99 19.15
CA ALA A 296 22.50 -21.26 18.02
C ALA A 296 23.05 -19.97 17.38
N LEU A 297 22.24 -18.90 17.36
CA LEU A 297 22.63 -17.60 16.83
C LEU A 297 23.36 -16.72 17.85
N GLY A 298 23.49 -17.18 19.11
CA GLY A 298 24.08 -16.38 20.18
C GLY A 298 23.29 -15.12 20.55
N ILE A 299 21.99 -15.13 20.27
CA ILE A 299 21.12 -13.98 20.55
C ILE A 299 20.93 -13.83 22.07
N LYS A 300 21.08 -12.61 22.56
CA LYS A 300 20.84 -12.23 23.97
C LYS A 300 19.94 -10.99 24.01
N GLY A 301 19.00 -11.02 24.93
CA GLY A 301 18.23 -9.82 25.26
C GLY A 301 19.09 -8.79 26.01
N ASP A 302 18.64 -7.57 26.01
CA ASP A 302 19.24 -6.45 26.75
C ASP A 302 18.18 -5.67 27.53
N LYS A 303 18.54 -4.47 28.01
CA LYS A 303 17.62 -3.62 28.79
C LYS A 303 16.45 -3.07 27.96
N LYS A 304 16.59 -3.03 26.64
CA LYS A 304 15.58 -2.47 25.73
C LYS A 304 14.71 -3.51 25.09
N HIS A 305 15.28 -4.66 24.72
CA HIS A 305 14.62 -5.68 23.94
C HIS A 305 14.91 -7.10 24.46
N SER A 306 13.90 -7.97 24.39
CA SER A 306 14.05 -9.39 24.69
C SER A 306 14.85 -10.11 23.60
N ALA A 307 15.34 -11.32 23.90
CA ALA A 307 15.97 -12.17 22.92
C ALA A 307 15.03 -12.49 21.74
N GLU A 308 13.73 -12.62 22.02
CA GLU A 308 12.70 -12.88 21.02
C GLU A 308 12.49 -11.67 20.07
N ALA A 309 12.68 -10.44 20.55
CA ALA A 309 12.67 -9.27 19.68
C ALA A 309 13.81 -9.32 18.66
N TYR A 310 14.99 -9.72 19.09
CA TYR A 310 16.13 -9.94 18.19
C TYR A 310 15.91 -11.15 17.25
N LEU A 311 15.19 -12.16 17.69
CA LEU A 311 14.79 -13.28 16.84
C LEU A 311 13.84 -12.82 15.72
N GLN A 312 12.97 -11.86 15.97
CA GLN A 312 12.16 -11.25 14.91
C GLN A 312 13.03 -10.55 13.87
N SER A 313 14.06 -9.82 14.31
CA SER A 313 15.02 -9.19 13.38
C SER A 313 15.72 -10.21 12.50
N PHE A 314 15.99 -11.40 13.00
CA PHE A 314 16.53 -12.50 12.19
C PHE A 314 15.59 -12.87 11.03
N ILE A 315 14.30 -12.97 11.27
CA ILE A 315 13.30 -13.25 10.21
C ILE A 315 13.25 -12.12 9.19
N ILE A 316 13.18 -10.88 9.64
CA ILE A 316 13.13 -9.71 8.74
C ILE A 316 14.42 -9.59 7.93
N THR A 317 15.57 -9.83 8.54
CA THR A 317 16.87 -9.82 7.85
C THR A 317 16.96 -10.93 6.81
N HIS A 318 16.40 -12.10 7.08
CA HIS A 318 16.32 -13.19 6.10
C HIS A 318 15.51 -12.76 4.87
N ALA A 319 14.32 -12.20 5.09
CA ALA A 319 13.48 -11.71 4.01
C ALA A 319 14.16 -10.59 3.21
N GLU A 320 14.81 -9.63 3.89
CA GLU A 320 15.57 -8.57 3.24
C GLU A 320 16.69 -9.12 2.36
N LYS A 321 17.49 -10.03 2.91
CA LYS A 321 18.60 -10.63 2.15
C LYS A 321 18.10 -11.33 0.90
N PHE A 322 17.04 -12.12 1.01
CA PHE A 322 16.43 -12.80 -0.13
C PHE A 322 16.00 -11.80 -1.19
N LEU A 323 15.31 -10.74 -0.80
CA LEU A 323 14.78 -9.72 -1.73
C LEU A 323 15.88 -8.83 -2.31
N ASN A 324 16.88 -8.44 -1.50
CA ASN A 324 18.02 -7.65 -1.98
C ASN A 324 18.83 -8.42 -3.03
N ASP A 325 19.05 -9.73 -2.85
CA ASP A 325 19.72 -10.61 -3.82
C ASP A 325 18.95 -10.67 -5.17
N LYS A 326 17.66 -10.32 -5.16
CA LYS A 326 16.79 -10.21 -6.34
C LYS A 326 16.59 -8.77 -6.83
N GLY A 327 17.32 -7.81 -6.29
CA GLY A 327 17.25 -6.41 -6.69
C GLY A 327 16.04 -5.64 -6.12
N ARG A 328 15.43 -6.15 -5.06
CA ARG A 328 14.29 -5.51 -4.41
C ARG A 328 14.66 -4.99 -3.02
N GLN A 329 13.89 -4.02 -2.54
CA GLN A 329 14.03 -3.38 -1.23
C GLN A 329 12.85 -3.75 -0.36
N ILE A 330 13.04 -3.85 0.97
CA ILE A 330 11.92 -4.06 1.88
C ILE A 330 11.37 -2.75 2.45
N ILE A 331 10.07 -2.76 2.71
CA ILE A 331 9.42 -1.84 3.64
C ILE A 331 8.89 -2.69 4.80
N GLY A 332 8.99 -2.19 6.01
CA GLY A 332 8.32 -2.77 7.18
C GLY A 332 7.69 -1.70 8.04
N TRP A 333 6.68 -2.10 8.82
CA TRP A 333 6.09 -1.25 9.85
C TRP A 333 7.16 -0.93 10.91
N ASP A 334 6.96 0.12 11.70
CA ASP A 334 8.02 0.65 12.58
C ASP A 334 8.49 -0.31 13.68
N GLU A 335 7.79 -1.42 13.93
CA GLU A 335 8.26 -2.49 14.82
C GLU A 335 9.54 -3.17 14.33
N ILE A 336 9.90 -3.06 13.05
CA ILE A 336 11.18 -3.59 12.56
C ILE A 336 12.40 -2.87 13.16
N LEU A 337 12.21 -1.71 13.79
CA LEU A 337 13.22 -1.05 14.61
C LEU A 337 13.59 -1.85 15.86
N GLU A 338 12.66 -2.64 16.38
CA GLU A 338 12.85 -3.43 17.58
C GLU A 338 13.83 -4.59 17.31
N GLY A 339 14.94 -4.61 18.05
CA GLY A 339 16.00 -5.60 17.85
C GLY A 339 16.99 -5.28 16.73
N GLY A 340 16.91 -4.09 16.16
CA GLY A 340 17.83 -3.59 15.13
C GLY A 340 17.29 -3.71 13.71
N LEU A 341 17.49 -2.66 12.93
CA LEU A 341 17.10 -2.62 11.52
C LEU A 341 18.00 -3.50 10.65
N ALA A 342 17.38 -4.21 9.72
CA ALA A 342 18.08 -4.80 8.60
C ALA A 342 18.74 -3.68 7.75
N PRO A 343 19.92 -3.90 7.14
CA PRO A 343 20.79 -2.83 6.63
C PRO A 343 20.16 -1.87 5.64
N ASN A 344 19.26 -2.35 4.77
CA ASN A 344 18.68 -1.56 3.68
C ASN A 344 17.15 -1.37 3.83
N SER A 345 16.60 -1.60 5.02
CA SER A 345 15.16 -1.52 5.24
C SER A 345 14.66 -0.09 5.20
N THR A 346 13.47 0.08 4.63
CA THR A 346 12.66 1.29 4.71
C THR A 346 11.61 1.11 5.79
N VAL A 347 11.42 2.11 6.63
CA VAL A 347 10.51 2.08 7.78
C VAL A 347 9.23 2.85 7.48
N MET A 348 8.09 2.18 7.62
CA MET A 348 6.77 2.81 7.60
C MET A 348 6.33 3.10 9.03
N SER A 349 6.29 4.38 9.39
CA SER A 349 6.03 4.83 10.77
C SER A 349 4.52 5.01 10.98
N TRP A 350 3.89 4.09 11.73
CA TRP A 350 2.43 4.10 11.93
C TRP A 350 2.00 4.37 13.39
N ARG A 351 2.80 3.95 14.38
CA ARG A 351 2.50 4.19 15.81
C ARG A 351 2.74 5.64 16.24
N GLY A 352 2.94 6.53 15.31
CA GLY A 352 3.29 7.93 15.46
C GLY A 352 4.48 8.27 14.56
N GLU A 353 5.18 9.36 14.86
CA GLU A 353 6.33 9.80 14.07
C GLU A 353 7.68 9.34 14.67
N SER A 354 7.70 8.90 15.93
CA SER A 354 8.93 8.58 16.64
C SER A 354 9.77 7.51 15.97
N GLY A 355 9.13 6.46 15.45
CA GLY A 355 9.81 5.40 14.70
C GLY A 355 10.46 5.92 13.43
N GLY A 356 9.75 6.75 12.67
CA GLY A 356 10.29 7.40 11.47
C GLY A 356 11.44 8.34 11.78
N ILE A 357 11.34 9.13 12.86
CA ILE A 357 12.43 10.00 13.30
C ILE A 357 13.68 9.18 13.67
N GLU A 358 13.49 8.10 14.41
CA GLU A 358 14.59 7.20 14.78
C GLU A 358 15.25 6.58 13.54
N ALA A 359 14.46 6.08 12.61
CA ALA A 359 14.95 5.49 11.36
C ALA A 359 15.70 6.50 10.51
N ALA A 360 15.19 7.71 10.33
CA ALA A 360 15.87 8.79 9.60
C ALA A 360 17.22 9.15 10.20
N LYS A 361 17.32 9.20 11.53
CA LYS A 361 18.58 9.42 12.24
C LYS A 361 19.59 8.28 12.03
N GLN A 362 19.11 7.08 11.75
CA GLN A 362 19.95 5.93 11.40
C GLN A 362 20.21 5.83 9.89
N HIS A 363 19.83 6.82 9.12
CA HIS A 363 19.97 6.88 7.64
C HIS A 363 19.21 5.79 6.90
N HIS A 364 18.03 5.46 7.39
CA HIS A 364 17.05 4.62 6.69
C HIS A 364 15.93 5.47 6.09
N ASP A 365 15.50 5.11 4.91
CA ASP A 365 14.35 5.73 4.27
C ASP A 365 13.08 5.51 5.10
N VAL A 366 12.21 6.51 5.10
CA VAL A 366 11.00 6.55 5.95
C VAL A 366 9.80 6.97 5.12
N ILE A 367 8.69 6.30 5.40
CA ILE A 367 7.36 6.70 4.94
C ILE A 367 6.53 6.99 6.19
N MET A 368 6.01 8.21 6.30
CA MET A 368 5.15 8.61 7.42
C MET A 368 3.72 8.15 7.19
N SER A 369 3.18 7.40 8.13
CA SER A 369 1.82 6.88 8.11
C SER A 369 1.18 6.86 9.51
N PRO A 370 1.36 7.94 10.32
CA PRO A 370 0.93 7.93 11.71
C PRO A 370 -0.58 7.77 11.83
N ASN A 371 -1.00 6.82 12.65
CA ASN A 371 -2.41 6.45 12.82
C ASN A 371 -3.30 7.63 13.23
N THR A 372 -2.77 8.57 14.00
CA THR A 372 -3.52 9.74 14.46
C THR A 372 -3.84 10.77 13.37
N TYR A 373 -3.24 10.64 12.19
CA TYR A 373 -3.44 11.54 11.05
C TYR A 373 -3.83 10.85 9.75
N LEU A 374 -3.51 9.56 9.57
CA LEU A 374 -3.58 8.90 8.27
C LEU A 374 -4.28 7.54 8.28
N TYR A 375 -4.95 7.14 9.38
CA TYR A 375 -5.78 5.94 9.42
C TYR A 375 -7.22 6.29 9.08
N PHE A 376 -7.60 6.05 7.84
CA PHE A 376 -8.91 6.43 7.31
C PHE A 376 -10.04 5.50 7.75
N ASP A 377 -9.72 4.43 8.43
CA ASP A 377 -10.69 3.54 9.07
C ASP A 377 -11.22 4.05 10.42
N TYR A 378 -10.71 5.19 10.91
CA TYR A 378 -11.20 5.84 12.12
C TYR A 378 -12.49 6.61 11.88
N TYR A 379 -13.26 6.85 12.94
CA TYR A 379 -14.47 7.70 12.86
C TYR A 379 -14.12 9.11 12.35
N GLN A 380 -14.90 9.58 11.40
CA GLN A 380 -14.77 10.95 10.85
C GLN A 380 -15.57 11.95 11.66
N SER A 381 -16.58 11.50 12.42
CA SER A 381 -17.45 12.30 13.27
C SER A 381 -17.34 11.88 14.73
N LYS A 382 -17.67 12.80 15.64
CA LYS A 382 -17.83 12.49 17.08
C LYS A 382 -19.20 11.88 17.38
N ASP A 383 -20.15 12.03 16.49
CA ASP A 383 -21.50 11.48 16.59
C ASP A 383 -21.49 10.02 16.11
N VAL A 384 -20.81 9.16 16.85
CA VAL A 384 -20.57 7.76 16.47
C VAL A 384 -21.85 6.92 16.41
N GLU A 385 -22.92 7.35 17.07
CA GLU A 385 -24.20 6.64 17.06
C GLU A 385 -24.92 6.73 15.70
N ASN A 386 -24.61 7.75 14.93
CA ASN A 386 -25.17 7.98 13.59
C ASN A 386 -24.19 7.67 12.46
N GLU A 387 -22.99 7.16 12.79
CA GLU A 387 -22.00 6.72 11.82
C GLU A 387 -22.01 5.19 11.67
N PRO A 388 -21.59 4.66 10.51
CA PRO A 388 -21.27 3.24 10.40
C PRO A 388 -20.24 2.83 11.46
N GLU A 389 -20.37 1.62 11.99
CA GLU A 389 -19.42 1.11 12.96
C GLU A 389 -17.99 1.16 12.40
N ALA A 390 -17.06 1.68 13.19
CA ALA A 390 -15.64 1.73 12.87
C ALA A 390 -14.83 1.12 14.00
N ILE A 391 -13.52 0.90 13.76
CA ILE A 391 -12.62 0.33 14.76
C ILE A 391 -12.50 1.20 16.02
N GLY A 392 -12.75 2.49 15.88
CA GLY A 392 -12.60 3.50 16.93
C GLY A 392 -11.87 4.72 16.41
N GLY A 393 -11.22 5.44 17.32
CA GLY A 393 -10.48 6.66 16.99
C GLY A 393 -11.40 7.83 16.59
N TYR A 394 -10.78 8.94 16.25
CA TYR A 394 -11.45 10.11 15.68
C TYR A 394 -10.47 10.84 14.78
N LEU A 395 -10.79 10.89 13.50
CA LEU A 395 -9.94 11.50 12.48
C LEU A 395 -10.78 12.32 11.49
N PRO A 396 -11.12 13.57 11.83
CA PRO A 396 -11.83 14.46 10.92
C PRO A 396 -10.89 14.94 9.80
N ILE A 397 -11.48 15.34 8.67
CA ILE A 397 -10.72 15.76 7.49
C ILE A 397 -9.77 16.94 7.76
N GLU A 398 -10.17 17.86 8.67
CA GLU A 398 -9.35 18.99 9.06
C GLU A 398 -8.04 18.55 9.70
N ARG A 399 -8.09 17.47 10.47
CA ARG A 399 -6.88 16.90 11.10
C ARG A 399 -5.97 16.26 10.06
N VAL A 400 -6.52 15.50 9.11
CA VAL A 400 -5.77 14.93 7.99
C VAL A 400 -5.09 16.05 7.20
N TYR A 401 -5.84 17.08 6.84
CA TYR A 401 -5.34 18.21 6.06
C TYR A 401 -4.25 19.01 6.78
N SER A 402 -4.29 19.06 8.12
CA SER A 402 -3.29 19.79 8.92
C SER A 402 -1.96 19.05 9.10
N TYR A 403 -1.87 17.80 8.66
CA TYR A 403 -0.67 16.98 8.90
C TYR A 403 0.53 17.51 8.11
N GLU A 404 1.63 17.77 8.83
CA GLU A 404 2.93 18.10 8.26
C GLU A 404 3.89 16.90 8.40
N PRO A 405 4.19 16.21 7.28
CA PRO A 405 4.95 14.95 7.35
C PRO A 405 6.43 15.10 7.69
N MET A 406 6.98 16.31 7.55
CA MET A 406 8.41 16.54 7.81
C MET A 406 8.64 16.94 9.26
N PRO A 407 9.21 16.06 10.11
CA PRO A 407 9.50 16.40 11.49
C PRO A 407 10.51 17.55 11.62
N LYS A 408 10.15 18.56 12.40
CA LYS A 408 11.03 19.73 12.66
C LYS A 408 12.30 19.37 13.46
N SER A 409 12.30 18.24 14.14
CA SER A 409 13.42 17.77 14.94
C SER A 409 14.57 17.18 14.11
N LEU A 410 14.33 16.90 12.82
CA LEU A 410 15.35 16.35 11.94
C LEU A 410 16.24 17.46 11.37
N THR A 411 17.53 17.18 11.25
CA THR A 411 18.47 18.02 10.51
C THR A 411 18.17 18.00 9.01
N PRO A 412 18.62 18.99 8.21
CA PRO A 412 18.43 18.97 6.76
C PRO A 412 18.93 17.70 6.08
N GLU A 413 20.02 17.11 6.60
CA GLU A 413 20.54 15.84 6.09
C GLU A 413 19.63 14.66 6.41
N GLU A 414 19.12 14.59 7.63
CA GLU A 414 18.18 13.55 8.07
C GLU A 414 16.82 13.66 7.36
N GLN A 415 16.37 14.87 7.05
CA GLN A 415 15.12 15.12 6.31
C GLN A 415 15.07 14.46 4.94
N LYS A 416 16.22 14.24 4.31
CA LYS A 416 16.30 13.58 3.00
C LYS A 416 15.81 12.13 3.01
N TYR A 417 15.79 11.51 4.18
CA TYR A 417 15.31 10.14 4.35
C TYR A 417 13.78 10.04 4.42
N ILE A 418 13.08 11.14 4.65
CA ILE A 418 11.61 11.17 4.61
C ILE A 418 11.16 11.20 3.15
N LYS A 419 10.74 10.06 2.63
CA LYS A 419 10.37 9.90 1.20
C LYS A 419 8.94 10.30 0.91
N GLY A 420 8.08 10.27 1.90
CA GLY A 420 6.69 10.67 1.72
C GLY A 420 5.76 10.16 2.80
N VAL A 421 4.50 10.04 2.41
CA VAL A 421 3.38 9.74 3.28
C VAL A 421 2.49 8.67 2.69
N GLN A 422 1.76 7.97 3.56
CA GLN A 422 0.75 7.02 3.15
C GLN A 422 -0.46 7.07 4.07
N ALA A 423 -1.65 7.06 3.49
CA ALA A 423 -2.90 6.82 4.19
C ALA A 423 -3.22 5.32 4.19
N ASN A 424 -3.72 4.80 5.30
CA ASN A 424 -4.08 3.40 5.46
C ASN A 424 -5.57 3.23 5.64
N LEU A 425 -6.13 2.20 4.97
CA LEU A 425 -7.53 1.82 5.08
C LEU A 425 -7.63 0.35 5.48
N TRP A 426 -7.70 0.09 6.77
CA TRP A 426 -7.98 -1.21 7.34
C TRP A 426 -9.46 -1.52 7.25
N THR A 427 -9.82 -2.76 7.00
CA THR A 427 -11.20 -3.11 6.60
C THR A 427 -11.95 -4.00 7.57
N GLU A 428 -11.51 -4.11 8.83
CA GLU A 428 -12.24 -4.89 9.83
C GLU A 428 -13.72 -4.49 9.90
N TYR A 429 -14.01 -3.19 9.80
CA TYR A 429 -15.35 -2.60 9.84
C TYR A 429 -15.79 -1.95 8.52
N ILE A 430 -15.11 -2.30 7.42
CA ILE A 430 -15.41 -1.76 6.09
C ILE A 430 -15.69 -2.94 5.14
N PRO A 431 -16.89 -3.55 5.23
CA PRO A 431 -17.21 -4.76 4.47
C PRO A 431 -17.62 -4.50 3.02
N THR A 432 -17.91 -3.27 2.64
CA THR A 432 -18.38 -2.95 1.28
C THR A 432 -17.47 -1.91 0.61
N PHE A 433 -17.40 -1.98 -0.72
CA PHE A 433 -16.61 -1.01 -1.46
C PHE A 433 -17.20 0.41 -1.40
N SER A 434 -18.51 0.54 -1.27
CA SER A 434 -19.14 1.86 -1.04
C SER A 434 -18.64 2.54 0.24
N GLN A 435 -18.34 1.77 1.28
CA GLN A 435 -17.72 2.32 2.49
C GLN A 435 -16.26 2.71 2.22
N VAL A 436 -15.52 1.93 1.43
CA VAL A 436 -14.16 2.33 1.01
C VAL A 436 -14.17 3.69 0.31
N GLU A 437 -15.16 3.92 -0.56
CA GLU A 437 -15.31 5.19 -1.27
C GLU A 437 -15.66 6.37 -0.35
N CYS A 438 -16.33 6.11 0.76
CA CYS A 438 -16.71 7.13 1.73
C CYS A 438 -15.57 7.50 2.70
N MET A 439 -14.65 6.58 2.96
CA MET A 439 -13.55 6.77 3.92
C MET A 439 -12.34 7.40 3.25
#